data_7c5540ce24cbb8c4efb35731da17039b
#
_entry.id   7c5540ce24cbb8c4efb35731da17039b
#
_cell.length_a   1.000
_cell.length_b   1.000
_cell.length_c   1.000
_cell.angle_alpha   90.00
_cell.angle_beta   90.00
_cell.angle_gamma   90.00
#
_symmetry.space_group_name_H-M   'P 1'
#
loop_
_entity.id
_entity.type
_entity.pdbx_description
1 polymer ?
#
loop_
_entity_poly.entity_id
_entity_poly.type
_entity_poly.pdbx_seq_one_letter_code
_entity_poly.pdbx_strand_id
1 'polypeptide(L)'
;TQPLDQAGTIDFTGENMYTGLARKLGLIDRKADLYKHPQVIDMSHMHHKLHSSCAFFRSGFKSAVSVIVDGAGTFIPMHIEGDDVITWELETIIDCDYPDKFTTLYKHQGGRGPWASVKIPNFSSEYYEEKDGTHELILDESAGIVKAYEAVTQYCGWAPIEAGKTMGLFPYGSQNLNIPDIYTNYDGMSDWTTANRDLIVPTYPNGAVVNQGRFTELKNPPDMTPETDLTKLKSRRDLAYAIQ
;
A
#
# COMPACT_ATOMS: atom_id res chain seq x y z
N THR A 1 -8.63 9.09 -7.25
CA THR A 1 -9.74 8.26 -7.79
C THR A 1 -9.78 8.46 -9.29
N GLN A 2 -9.43 7.43 -10.06
CA GLN A 2 -9.62 7.51 -11.52
C GLN A 2 -11.12 7.53 -11.82
N PRO A 3 -11.57 8.42 -12.70
CA PRO A 3 -12.95 8.44 -13.12
C PRO A 3 -13.34 7.10 -13.78
N LEU A 4 -14.50 6.58 -13.46
CA LEU A 4 -15.01 5.34 -14.07
C LEU A 4 -15.29 5.45 -15.58
N ASP A 5 -15.30 6.65 -16.14
CA ASP A 5 -15.36 6.90 -17.57
C ASP A 5 -14.20 6.21 -18.33
N GLN A 6 -13.02 6.08 -17.69
CA GLN A 6 -11.89 5.35 -18.26
C GLN A 6 -12.13 3.82 -18.34
N ALA A 7 -13.07 3.30 -17.60
CA ALA A 7 -13.48 1.90 -17.68
C ALA A 7 -14.57 1.65 -18.73
N GLY A 8 -15.05 2.68 -19.43
CA GLY A 8 -16.04 2.56 -20.49
C GLY A 8 -17.44 2.13 -20.06
N THR A 9 -17.73 2.15 -18.74
CA THR A 9 -18.97 1.63 -18.19
C THR A 9 -19.97 2.66 -17.74
N ILE A 10 -19.53 3.81 -17.24
CA ILE A 10 -20.42 4.91 -16.79
C ILE A 10 -19.65 6.23 -16.90
N ASP A 11 -20.21 7.20 -17.62
CA ASP A 11 -19.71 8.58 -17.66
C ASP A 11 -20.28 9.36 -16.48
N PHE A 12 -19.40 9.74 -15.56
CA PHE A 12 -19.72 10.62 -14.42
C PHE A 12 -19.20 12.04 -14.61
N THR A 13 -18.66 12.37 -15.78
CA THR A 13 -18.21 13.71 -16.20
C THR A 13 -17.59 14.54 -15.08
N GLY A 14 -16.39 14.17 -14.65
CA GLY A 14 -15.61 14.92 -13.66
C GLY A 14 -15.97 14.65 -12.20
N GLU A 15 -16.89 13.73 -11.92
CA GLU A 15 -17.21 13.32 -10.55
C GLU A 15 -16.49 12.01 -10.19
N ASN A 16 -16.26 11.81 -8.89
CA ASN A 16 -15.81 10.51 -8.43
C ASN A 16 -16.95 9.46 -8.50
N MET A 17 -16.59 8.19 -8.50
CA MET A 17 -17.52 7.08 -8.63
C MET A 17 -18.70 7.14 -7.65
N TYR A 18 -18.44 7.47 -6.40
CA TYR A 18 -19.46 7.42 -5.35
C TYR A 18 -20.47 8.54 -5.48
N THR A 19 -20.00 9.76 -5.70
CA THR A 19 -20.87 10.93 -5.87
C THR A 19 -21.63 10.86 -7.18
N GLY A 20 -21.00 10.40 -8.26
CA GLY A 20 -21.68 10.18 -9.54
C GLY A 20 -22.75 9.11 -9.45
N LEU A 21 -22.49 8.00 -8.74
CA LEU A 21 -23.49 6.96 -8.50
C LEU A 21 -24.65 7.46 -7.63
N ALA A 22 -24.35 8.19 -6.54
CA ALA A 22 -25.36 8.78 -5.67
C ALA A 22 -26.26 9.77 -6.44
N ARG A 23 -25.69 10.57 -7.34
CA ARG A 23 -26.44 11.45 -8.23
C ARG A 23 -27.31 10.66 -9.21
N LYS A 24 -26.78 9.59 -9.81
CA LYS A 24 -27.52 8.72 -10.73
C LYS A 24 -28.71 8.05 -10.03
N LEU A 25 -28.54 7.66 -8.77
CA LEU A 25 -29.59 7.04 -7.95
C LEU A 25 -30.58 8.06 -7.36
N GLY A 26 -30.38 9.36 -7.59
CA GLY A 26 -31.26 10.41 -7.09
C GLY A 26 -31.10 10.69 -5.58
N LEU A 27 -30.01 10.21 -4.98
CA LEU A 27 -29.68 10.50 -3.57
C LEU A 27 -29.13 11.92 -3.41
N ILE A 28 -28.57 12.49 -4.47
CA ILE A 28 -28.08 13.85 -4.56
C ILE A 28 -28.73 14.50 -5.78
N ASP A 29 -29.17 15.77 -5.66
CA ASP A 29 -29.74 16.53 -6.77
C ASP A 29 -28.75 16.60 -7.94
N ARG A 30 -29.25 16.45 -9.16
CA ARG A 30 -28.43 16.45 -10.39
C ARG A 30 -27.65 17.72 -10.61
N LYS A 31 -28.11 18.84 -10.05
CA LYS A 31 -27.49 20.18 -10.18
C LYS A 31 -26.75 20.62 -8.91
N ALA A 32 -26.72 19.80 -7.86
CA ALA A 32 -26.04 20.16 -6.62
C ALA A 32 -24.53 20.31 -6.85
N ASP A 33 -23.96 21.38 -6.32
CA ASP A 33 -22.51 21.52 -6.20
C ASP A 33 -22.03 20.63 -5.05
N LEU A 34 -21.31 19.55 -5.37
CA LEU A 34 -20.89 18.55 -4.39
C LEU A 34 -19.92 19.09 -3.36
N TYR A 35 -19.09 20.07 -3.74
CA TYR A 35 -18.14 20.70 -2.81
C TYR A 35 -18.82 21.58 -1.77
N LYS A 36 -20.06 21.93 -1.99
CA LYS A 36 -20.88 22.77 -1.09
C LYS A 36 -22.12 22.05 -0.55
N HIS A 37 -22.29 20.77 -0.91
CA HIS A 37 -23.48 20.02 -0.52
C HIS A 37 -23.39 19.59 0.95
N PRO A 38 -24.33 19.97 1.84
CA PRO A 38 -24.22 19.74 3.29
C PRO A 38 -24.27 18.25 3.68
N GLN A 39 -24.69 17.36 2.79
CA GLN A 39 -24.73 15.92 2.99
C GLN A 39 -23.54 15.18 2.36
N VAL A 40 -22.60 15.90 1.76
CA VAL A 40 -21.40 15.34 1.15
C VAL A 40 -20.19 15.89 1.87
N ILE A 41 -19.45 15.01 2.52
CA ILE A 41 -18.18 15.32 3.18
C ILE A 41 -17.10 14.54 2.43
N ASP A 42 -16.16 15.26 1.84
CA ASP A 42 -14.99 14.64 1.22
C ASP A 42 -13.95 14.30 2.29
N MET A 43 -13.74 13.02 2.50
CA MET A 43 -12.77 12.47 3.45
C MET A 43 -11.68 11.65 2.72
N SER A 44 -11.50 11.85 1.43
CA SER A 44 -10.52 11.09 0.62
C SER A 44 -9.09 11.23 1.13
N HIS A 45 -8.77 12.37 1.76
CA HIS A 45 -7.47 12.65 2.38
C HIS A 45 -7.24 11.90 3.70
N MET A 46 -8.26 11.23 4.25
CA MET A 46 -8.21 10.52 5.53
C MET A 46 -8.32 8.99 5.37
N HIS A 47 -7.86 8.44 4.27
CA HIS A 47 -8.10 7.03 3.90
C HIS A 47 -7.71 6.05 5.03
N HIS A 48 -6.48 6.11 5.53
CA HIS A 48 -6.04 5.24 6.62
C HIS A 48 -6.74 5.52 7.95
N LYS A 49 -7.08 6.78 8.24
CA LYS A 49 -7.90 7.10 9.43
C LYS A 49 -9.30 6.51 9.33
N LEU A 50 -9.90 6.47 8.14
CA LEU A 50 -11.20 5.83 7.92
C LEU A 50 -11.14 4.32 8.15
N HIS A 51 -10.09 3.66 7.66
CA HIS A 51 -9.87 2.24 7.94
C HIS A 51 -9.72 1.98 9.44
N SER A 52 -8.89 2.76 10.13
CA SER A 52 -8.69 2.69 11.57
C SER A 52 -10.00 2.90 12.33
N SER A 53 -10.73 3.97 12.02
CA SER A 53 -12.00 4.28 12.68
C SER A 53 -13.02 3.15 12.50
N CYS A 54 -13.14 2.63 11.29
CA CYS A 54 -14.07 1.53 11.01
C CYS A 54 -13.73 0.29 11.83
N ALA A 55 -12.46 -0.09 11.92
CA ALA A 55 -12.01 -1.24 12.70
C ALA A 55 -12.20 -0.99 14.21
N PHE A 56 -11.74 0.17 14.71
CA PHE A 56 -11.78 0.51 16.13
C PHE A 56 -13.20 0.54 16.70
N PHE A 57 -14.11 1.28 16.04
CA PHE A 57 -15.49 1.36 16.53
C PHE A 57 -16.24 0.03 16.47
N ARG A 58 -15.87 -0.86 15.56
CA ARG A 58 -16.47 -2.21 15.48
C ARG A 58 -15.85 -3.21 16.44
N SER A 59 -14.64 -2.97 16.93
CA SER A 59 -13.97 -3.86 17.88
C SER A 59 -14.58 -3.87 19.26
N GLY A 60 -15.24 -2.79 19.66
CA GLY A 60 -15.74 -2.57 21.01
C GLY A 60 -14.68 -2.15 22.04
N PHE A 61 -13.42 -2.01 21.63
CA PHE A 61 -12.36 -1.51 22.51
C PHE A 61 -12.55 -0.04 22.87
N LYS A 62 -12.02 0.38 24.01
CA LYS A 62 -12.02 1.78 24.46
C LYS A 62 -10.69 2.47 24.18
N SER A 63 -9.63 1.69 24.05
CA SER A 63 -8.31 2.11 23.64
C SER A 63 -7.65 0.96 22.87
N ALA A 64 -6.95 1.25 21.78
CA ALA A 64 -6.26 0.26 20.96
C ALA A 64 -5.24 0.93 20.03
N VAL A 65 -4.23 0.18 19.64
CA VAL A 65 -3.39 0.55 18.50
C VAL A 65 -3.95 -0.09 17.24
N SER A 66 -4.19 0.72 16.23
CA SER A 66 -4.62 0.28 14.90
C SER A 66 -3.42 0.27 13.96
N VAL A 67 -3.22 -0.85 13.26
CA VAL A 67 -2.20 -0.98 12.22
C VAL A 67 -2.91 -1.14 10.88
N ILE A 68 -2.67 -0.21 9.98
CA ILE A 68 -3.21 -0.22 8.62
C ILE A 68 -2.08 -0.61 7.67
N VAL A 69 -2.33 -1.60 6.84
CA VAL A 69 -1.42 -2.08 5.80
C VAL A 69 -2.21 -2.10 4.50
N ASP A 70 -1.88 -1.19 3.59
CA ASP A 70 -2.63 -1.00 2.35
C ASP A 70 -1.72 -1.00 1.13
N GLY A 71 -2.28 -1.32 -0.02
CA GLY A 71 -1.57 -1.30 -1.30
C GLY A 71 -1.32 0.11 -1.82
N ALA A 72 -2.24 1.02 -1.57
CA ALA A 72 -2.14 2.45 -1.79
C ALA A 72 -3.34 3.16 -1.14
N GLY A 73 -3.08 3.93 -0.10
CA GLY A 73 -4.06 4.84 0.49
C GLY A 73 -4.15 6.17 -0.26
N THR A 74 -4.24 7.27 0.44
CA THR A 74 -4.31 8.61 -0.16
C THR A 74 -3.05 8.93 -0.96
N PHE A 75 -3.25 9.47 -2.16
CA PHE A 75 -2.17 10.08 -2.95
C PHE A 75 -1.99 11.54 -2.54
N ILE A 76 -0.77 11.89 -2.16
CA ILE A 76 -0.46 13.17 -1.54
C ILE A 76 0.64 13.86 -2.34
N PRO A 77 0.37 15.06 -2.87
CA PRO A 77 1.43 15.88 -3.43
C PRO A 77 2.32 16.40 -2.30
N MET A 78 3.63 16.29 -2.48
CA MET A 78 4.64 16.80 -1.57
C MET A 78 5.70 17.56 -2.36
N HIS A 79 6.30 18.56 -1.71
CA HIS A 79 7.47 19.24 -2.24
C HIS A 79 8.70 18.75 -1.48
N ILE A 80 9.62 18.06 -2.16
CA ILE A 80 10.79 17.41 -1.55
C ILE A 80 12.02 17.84 -2.32
N GLU A 81 12.98 18.48 -1.64
CA GLU A 81 14.27 18.92 -2.20
C GLU A 81 14.17 19.75 -3.49
N GLY A 82 13.07 20.47 -3.67
CA GLY A 82 12.83 21.32 -4.84
C GLY A 82 11.96 20.68 -5.93
N ASP A 83 11.59 19.43 -5.78
CA ASP A 83 10.73 18.70 -6.71
C ASP A 83 9.31 18.51 -6.16
N ASP A 84 8.32 18.68 -7.03
CA ASP A 84 6.94 18.31 -6.75
C ASP A 84 6.75 16.82 -7.06
N VAL A 85 6.47 16.03 -6.03
CA VAL A 85 6.29 14.59 -6.13
C VAL A 85 4.92 14.16 -5.63
N ILE A 86 4.41 13.08 -6.17
CA ILE A 86 3.21 12.43 -5.66
C ILE A 86 3.64 11.21 -4.87
N THR A 87 3.27 11.22 -3.58
CA THR A 87 3.47 10.11 -2.66
C THR A 87 2.14 9.41 -2.40
N TRP A 88 2.17 8.25 -1.76
CA TRP A 88 0.97 7.50 -1.37
C TRP A 88 1.19 6.76 -0.06
N GLU A 89 0.14 6.65 0.72
CA GLU A 89 0.17 5.91 1.99
C GLU A 89 0.34 4.41 1.73
N LEU A 90 1.22 3.78 2.51
CA LEU A 90 1.49 2.33 2.50
C LEU A 90 1.07 1.71 3.83
N GLU A 91 1.78 2.03 4.93
CA GLU A 91 1.48 1.55 6.27
C GLU A 91 1.28 2.73 7.22
N THR A 92 0.36 2.58 8.17
CA THR A 92 0.12 3.59 9.21
C THR A 92 -0.20 2.92 10.55
N ILE A 93 0.37 3.45 11.63
CA ILE A 93 0.06 3.05 12.99
C ILE A 93 -0.62 4.21 13.69
N ILE A 94 -1.80 3.96 14.26
CA ILE A 94 -2.65 4.97 14.89
C ILE A 94 -3.01 4.51 16.30
N ASP A 95 -2.76 5.38 17.28
CA ASP A 95 -3.29 5.24 18.63
C ASP A 95 -4.74 5.74 18.68
N CYS A 96 -5.64 4.88 19.12
CA CYS A 96 -7.08 5.13 19.11
C CYS A 96 -7.64 5.09 20.52
N ASP A 97 -8.25 6.19 20.95
CA ASP A 97 -8.97 6.29 22.22
C ASP A 97 -10.42 6.75 21.98
N TYR A 98 -11.35 6.05 22.60
CA TYR A 98 -12.77 6.41 22.57
C TYR A 98 -13.00 7.72 23.34
N PRO A 99 -13.85 8.64 22.90
CA PRO A 99 -14.81 8.44 21.78
C PRO A 99 -14.27 8.77 20.38
N ASP A 100 -13.25 9.60 20.24
CA ASP A 100 -12.92 10.23 18.93
C ASP A 100 -11.44 10.61 18.75
N LYS A 101 -10.54 10.16 19.63
CA LYS A 101 -9.13 10.48 19.51
C LYS A 101 -8.40 9.44 18.65
N PHE A 102 -7.81 9.92 17.56
CA PHE A 102 -7.01 9.13 16.63
C PHE A 102 -5.69 9.87 16.37
N THR A 103 -4.62 9.40 17.01
CA THR A 103 -3.29 10.00 16.92
C THR A 103 -2.40 9.13 16.05
N THR A 104 -1.93 9.64 14.93
CA THR A 104 -0.97 8.93 14.07
C THR A 104 0.39 8.88 14.76
N LEU A 105 0.92 7.68 14.98
CA LEU A 105 2.24 7.45 15.59
C LEU A 105 3.32 7.26 14.53
N TYR A 106 2.97 6.62 13.43
CA TYR A 106 3.90 6.24 12.38
C TYR A 106 3.18 6.22 11.04
N LYS A 107 3.86 6.67 9.99
CA LYS A 107 3.38 6.59 8.62
C LYS A 107 4.51 6.28 7.66
N HIS A 108 4.33 5.27 6.83
CA HIS A 108 5.18 4.97 5.70
C HIS A 108 4.50 5.43 4.42
N GLN A 109 5.19 6.25 3.65
CA GLN A 109 4.74 6.71 2.34
C GLN A 109 5.69 6.25 1.26
N GLY A 110 5.14 5.71 0.20
CA GLY A 110 5.86 5.42 -1.02
C GLY A 110 5.91 6.64 -1.93
N GLY A 111 6.97 6.76 -2.69
CA GLY A 111 7.13 7.78 -3.72
C GLY A 111 8.14 7.36 -4.77
N ARG A 112 8.30 8.17 -5.82
CA ARG A 112 9.32 7.98 -6.85
C ARG A 112 9.99 9.32 -7.09
N GLY A 113 11.31 9.36 -6.95
CA GLY A 113 12.07 10.58 -7.14
C GLY A 113 13.57 10.36 -6.98
N PRO A 114 14.38 11.40 -7.14
CA PRO A 114 15.85 11.31 -7.04
C PRO A 114 16.36 11.25 -5.58
N TRP A 115 15.48 11.39 -4.61
CA TRP A 115 15.83 11.40 -3.19
C TRP A 115 15.95 9.98 -2.62
N ALA A 116 16.84 9.85 -1.64
CA ALA A 116 16.94 8.65 -0.82
C ALA A 116 15.80 8.60 0.19
N SER A 117 15.66 7.48 0.88
CA SER A 117 14.73 7.35 2.00
C SER A 117 14.99 8.42 3.06
N VAL A 118 13.91 9.02 3.53
CA VAL A 118 13.94 10.12 4.50
C VAL A 118 13.02 9.79 5.66
N LYS A 119 13.53 9.98 6.87
CA LYS A 119 12.73 9.98 8.09
C LYS A 119 12.44 11.42 8.51
N ILE A 120 11.18 11.78 8.57
CA ILE A 120 10.74 13.11 8.97
C ILE A 120 10.08 13.00 10.35
N PRO A 121 10.75 13.41 11.43
CA PRO A 121 10.12 13.41 12.74
C PRO A 121 9.09 14.53 12.86
N ASN A 122 8.05 14.31 13.64
CA ASN A 122 7.00 15.29 13.90
C ASN A 122 6.38 15.87 12.61
N PHE A 123 6.14 15.01 11.64
CA PHE A 123 5.56 15.42 10.37
C PHE A 123 4.14 15.96 10.57
N SER A 124 3.90 17.15 10.06
CA SER A 124 2.56 17.70 9.89
C SER A 124 2.39 18.18 8.46
N SER A 125 1.27 17.93 7.86
CA SER A 125 0.95 18.36 6.51
C SER A 125 -0.36 19.12 6.51
N GLU A 126 -0.44 20.21 5.74
CA GLU A 126 -1.71 20.90 5.49
C GLU A 126 -2.76 20.04 4.78
N TYR A 127 -2.31 18.98 4.10
CA TYR A 127 -3.16 17.98 3.44
C TYR A 127 -3.71 16.93 4.40
N TYR A 128 -3.06 16.75 5.55
CA TYR A 128 -3.59 15.99 6.67
C TYR A 128 -3.98 17.01 7.73
N GLU A 129 -5.20 17.09 8.11
CA GLU A 129 -5.65 17.92 9.25
C GLU A 129 -5.10 17.40 10.60
N GLU A 130 -3.96 16.72 10.57
CA GLU A 130 -3.24 16.23 11.75
C GLU A 130 -2.45 17.38 12.35
N LYS A 131 -3.10 18.12 13.21
CA LYS A 131 -2.51 19.27 13.91
C LYS A 131 -1.58 18.87 15.06
N ASP A 132 -1.48 17.59 15.38
CA ASP A 132 -0.68 17.13 16.52
C ASP A 132 0.81 16.95 16.20
N GLY A 133 1.19 16.86 14.93
CA GLY A 133 2.57 16.92 14.45
C GLY A 133 3.55 15.95 15.12
N THR A 134 3.04 14.85 15.68
CA THR A 134 3.81 13.98 16.59
C THR A 134 4.25 12.66 15.99
N HIS A 135 3.82 12.35 14.76
CA HIS A 135 4.14 11.07 14.13
C HIS A 135 5.45 11.09 13.34
N GLU A 136 6.02 9.92 13.17
CA GLU A 136 7.13 9.71 12.27
C GLU A 136 6.62 9.40 10.86
N LEU A 137 7.14 10.12 9.88
CA LEU A 137 6.94 9.83 8.47
C LEU A 137 8.21 9.21 7.90
N ILE A 138 8.08 8.01 7.33
CA ILE A 138 9.09 7.40 6.48
C ILE A 138 8.65 7.58 5.03
N LEU A 139 9.52 8.17 4.24
CA LEU A 139 9.30 8.33 2.81
C LEU A 139 10.42 7.63 2.06
N ASP A 140 10.08 6.65 1.24
CA ASP A 140 11.06 5.95 0.43
C ASP A 140 10.49 5.41 -0.89
N GLU A 141 11.36 4.81 -1.70
CA GLU A 141 10.98 4.15 -2.95
C GLU A 141 10.70 2.66 -2.81
N SER A 142 10.82 2.11 -1.60
CA SER A 142 10.59 0.69 -1.35
C SER A 142 9.13 0.32 -1.60
N ALA A 143 8.91 -0.93 -1.90
CA ALA A 143 7.55 -1.45 -1.93
C ALA A 143 7.01 -1.59 -0.50
N GLY A 144 5.78 -1.17 -0.27
CA GLY A 144 5.07 -1.49 0.96
C GLY A 144 4.78 -2.99 1.08
N ILE A 145 4.34 -3.41 2.25
CA ILE A 145 4.08 -4.82 2.59
C ILE A 145 3.15 -5.47 1.56
N VAL A 146 2.05 -4.81 1.21
CA VAL A 146 1.09 -5.34 0.23
C VAL A 146 1.73 -5.51 -1.14
N LYS A 147 2.51 -4.53 -1.60
CA LYS A 147 3.15 -4.60 -2.93
C LYS A 147 4.27 -5.65 -2.99
N ALA A 148 4.99 -5.86 -1.89
CA ALA A 148 5.93 -6.96 -1.78
C ALA A 148 5.21 -8.31 -1.86
N TYR A 149 4.07 -8.44 -1.18
CA TYR A 149 3.24 -9.65 -1.24
C TYR A 149 2.67 -9.91 -2.63
N GLU A 150 2.18 -8.86 -3.31
CA GLU A 150 1.71 -8.92 -4.70
C GLU A 150 2.83 -9.36 -5.65
N ALA A 151 4.06 -8.84 -5.48
CA ALA A 151 5.22 -9.22 -6.28
C ALA A 151 5.55 -10.72 -6.15
N VAL A 152 5.53 -11.25 -4.93
CA VAL A 152 5.71 -12.69 -4.69
C VAL A 152 4.56 -13.48 -5.29
N THR A 153 3.33 -13.01 -5.20
CA THR A 153 2.16 -13.65 -5.80
C THR A 153 2.30 -13.77 -7.32
N GLN A 154 2.72 -12.70 -7.98
CA GLN A 154 3.01 -12.71 -9.41
C GLN A 154 4.17 -13.67 -9.77
N TYR A 155 5.23 -13.66 -8.96
CA TYR A 155 6.35 -14.60 -9.14
C TYR A 155 5.89 -16.06 -9.02
N CYS A 156 4.91 -16.36 -8.17
CA CYS A 156 4.30 -17.69 -8.05
C CYS A 156 3.37 -18.04 -9.24
N GLY A 157 3.11 -17.11 -10.16
CA GLY A 157 2.36 -17.36 -11.38
C GLY A 157 0.88 -16.94 -11.31
N TRP A 158 0.49 -16.12 -10.34
CA TRP A 158 -0.88 -15.67 -10.16
C TRP A 158 -1.02 -14.16 -10.37
N ALA A 159 -2.25 -13.68 -10.54
CA ALA A 159 -2.50 -12.25 -10.55
C ALA A 159 -2.31 -11.64 -9.15
N PRO A 160 -1.91 -10.36 -9.02
CA PRO A 160 -1.64 -9.72 -7.73
C PRO A 160 -2.78 -9.86 -6.73
N ILE A 161 -4.02 -9.73 -7.22
CA ILE A 161 -5.24 -9.84 -6.41
C ILE A 161 -5.47 -11.25 -5.83
N GLU A 162 -4.73 -12.25 -6.30
CA GLU A 162 -4.87 -13.65 -5.88
C GLU A 162 -3.94 -14.01 -4.72
N ALA A 163 -3.58 -13.05 -3.88
CA ALA A 163 -2.68 -13.22 -2.73
C ALA A 163 -3.04 -14.42 -1.82
N GLY A 164 -4.33 -14.73 -1.70
CA GLY A 164 -4.79 -15.92 -0.98
C GLY A 164 -4.23 -17.24 -1.49
N LYS A 165 -3.84 -17.33 -2.77
CA LYS A 165 -3.18 -18.52 -3.33
C LYS A 165 -1.73 -18.64 -2.82
N THR A 166 -1.03 -17.52 -2.67
CA THR A 166 0.31 -17.48 -2.05
C THR A 166 0.22 -17.90 -0.59
N MET A 167 -0.79 -17.46 0.15
CA MET A 167 -1.07 -17.95 1.51
C MET A 167 -1.32 -19.46 1.54
N GLY A 168 -1.97 -20.03 0.52
CA GLY A 168 -2.18 -21.47 0.40
C GLY A 168 -0.93 -22.24 0.00
N LEU A 169 0.05 -21.58 -0.63
CA LEU A 169 1.28 -22.20 -1.11
C LEU A 169 2.36 -22.25 -0.02
N PHE A 170 2.41 -21.30 0.91
CA PHE A 170 3.50 -21.20 1.89
C PHE A 170 3.76 -22.47 2.71
N PRO A 171 2.75 -23.30 3.12
CA PRO A 171 3.02 -24.49 3.91
C PRO A 171 3.81 -25.57 3.16
N TYR A 172 3.92 -25.45 1.83
CA TYR A 172 4.68 -26.37 0.98
C TYR A 172 6.11 -25.90 0.73
N GLY A 173 6.47 -24.71 1.20
CA GLY A 173 7.82 -24.15 1.16
C GLY A 173 8.61 -24.45 2.41
N SER A 174 9.85 -24.01 2.43
CA SER A 174 10.75 -24.08 3.57
C SER A 174 11.73 -22.91 3.57
N GLN A 175 12.33 -22.64 4.73
CA GLN A 175 13.40 -21.65 4.80
C GLN A 175 14.51 -22.01 3.81
N ASN A 176 14.91 -21.02 3.02
CA ASN A 176 15.99 -21.16 2.05
C ASN A 176 16.99 -20.02 2.26
N LEU A 177 18.14 -20.34 2.84
CA LEU A 177 19.17 -19.36 3.22
C LEU A 177 19.84 -18.68 2.01
N ASN A 178 19.60 -19.15 0.79
CA ASN A 178 20.09 -18.50 -0.42
C ASN A 178 19.08 -17.45 -0.97
N ILE A 179 17.89 -17.38 -0.41
CA ILE A 179 16.94 -16.30 -0.65
C ILE A 179 17.14 -15.27 0.45
N PRO A 180 17.50 -14.02 0.14
CA PRO A 180 17.68 -12.99 1.16
C PRO A 180 16.35 -12.66 1.84
N ASP A 181 16.44 -12.06 3.02
CA ASP A 181 15.27 -11.58 3.74
C ASP A 181 14.47 -10.58 2.89
N ILE A 182 13.16 -10.75 2.88
CA ILE A 182 12.26 -9.88 2.10
C ILE A 182 12.18 -8.49 2.70
N TYR A 183 12.28 -8.38 4.02
CA TYR A 183 12.31 -7.13 4.73
C TYR A 183 13.65 -6.95 5.44
N THR A 184 14.25 -5.80 5.29
CA THR A 184 15.55 -5.47 5.86
C THR A 184 15.54 -4.04 6.42
N ASN A 185 16.47 -3.76 7.31
CA ASN A 185 16.74 -2.39 7.72
C ASN A 185 17.36 -1.63 6.54
N TYR A 186 16.87 -0.43 6.30
CA TYR A 186 17.32 0.40 5.20
C TYR A 186 18.70 1.02 5.50
N ASP A 187 19.70 0.76 4.63
CA ASP A 187 21.03 1.40 4.58
C ASP A 187 21.64 1.83 5.94
N GLY A 188 21.53 0.96 6.94
CA GLY A 188 22.05 1.24 8.29
C GLY A 188 21.14 2.12 9.15
N MET A 189 20.00 2.53 8.68
CA MET A 189 18.94 3.09 9.50
C MET A 189 18.23 1.94 10.21
N SER A 190 18.58 1.75 11.50
CA SER A 190 18.17 0.57 12.27
C SER A 190 16.78 0.66 12.88
N ASP A 191 16.10 1.79 12.74
CA ASP A 191 14.84 2.05 13.43
C ASP A 191 13.59 1.80 12.59
N TRP A 192 13.72 1.47 11.29
CA TRP A 192 12.63 0.97 10.49
C TRP A 192 13.07 -0.11 9.48
N THR A 193 12.09 -0.88 9.04
CA THR A 193 12.28 -1.99 8.10
C THR A 193 11.52 -1.70 6.81
N THR A 194 12.16 -1.92 5.68
CA THR A 194 11.59 -1.77 4.35
C THR A 194 11.73 -3.06 3.54
N ALA A 195 10.99 -3.18 2.43
CA ALA A 195 11.22 -4.26 1.50
C ALA A 195 12.64 -4.20 0.92
N ASN A 196 13.31 -5.33 0.90
CA ASN A 196 14.65 -5.48 0.33
C ASN A 196 14.64 -5.17 -1.17
N ARG A 197 15.15 -4.02 -1.57
CA ARG A 197 15.10 -3.51 -2.95
C ARG A 197 15.92 -4.35 -3.92
N ASP A 198 16.85 -5.14 -3.45
CA ASP A 198 17.60 -6.08 -4.28
C ASP A 198 16.75 -7.28 -4.68
N LEU A 199 15.79 -7.66 -3.83
CA LEU A 199 14.89 -8.80 -4.04
C LEU A 199 13.53 -8.36 -4.59
N ILE A 200 12.95 -7.34 -4.00
CA ILE A 200 11.64 -6.77 -4.36
C ILE A 200 11.87 -5.41 -5.03
N VAL A 201 11.92 -5.41 -6.34
CA VAL A 201 12.22 -4.19 -7.11
C VAL A 201 10.94 -3.39 -7.32
N PRO A 202 10.89 -2.15 -6.85
CA PRO A 202 9.75 -1.27 -7.10
C PRO A 202 9.58 -0.99 -8.59
N THR A 203 8.32 -0.90 -9.03
CA THR A 203 7.94 -0.54 -10.40
C THR A 203 7.01 0.65 -10.40
N TYR A 204 7.08 1.44 -11.47
CA TYR A 204 6.24 2.63 -11.63
C TYR A 204 4.79 2.25 -11.97
N PRO A 205 3.77 2.98 -11.47
CA PRO A 205 3.85 4.05 -10.44
C PRO A 205 3.95 3.50 -9.01
N ASN A 206 3.22 2.48 -8.66
CA ASN A 206 3.13 1.86 -7.34
C ASN A 206 2.95 0.35 -7.50
N GLY A 207 4.01 -0.33 -7.88
CA GLY A 207 4.06 -1.77 -8.03
C GLY A 207 5.39 -2.32 -7.53
N ALA A 208 5.55 -3.63 -7.62
CA ALA A 208 6.82 -4.29 -7.37
C ALA A 208 6.90 -5.62 -8.12
N VAL A 209 8.13 -6.09 -8.35
CA VAL A 209 8.41 -7.38 -8.95
C VAL A 209 9.57 -8.06 -8.23
N VAL A 210 9.57 -9.39 -8.23
CA VAL A 210 10.70 -10.19 -7.73
C VAL A 210 11.86 -10.14 -8.74
N ASN A 211 13.06 -9.82 -8.27
CA ASN A 211 14.26 -9.76 -9.07
C ASN A 211 14.81 -11.15 -9.37
N GLN A 212 14.27 -11.80 -10.38
CA GLN A 212 14.71 -13.14 -10.80
C GLN A 212 16.15 -13.18 -11.36
N GLY A 213 16.65 -12.05 -11.86
CA GLY A 213 17.96 -11.96 -12.50
C GLY A 213 19.14 -12.02 -11.51
N ARG A 214 18.94 -11.51 -10.29
CA ARG A 214 19.99 -11.32 -9.29
C ARG A 214 20.32 -12.58 -8.49
N PHE A 215 19.32 -13.41 -8.20
CA PHE A 215 19.45 -14.58 -7.34
C PHE A 215 19.28 -15.85 -8.16
N THR A 216 20.28 -16.75 -8.09
CA THR A 216 20.28 -18.00 -8.88
C THR A 216 19.07 -18.87 -8.58
N GLU A 217 18.70 -18.94 -7.31
CA GLU A 217 17.56 -19.73 -6.82
C GLU A 217 16.21 -19.27 -7.36
N LEU A 218 16.12 -18.00 -7.76
CA LEU A 218 14.88 -17.38 -8.26
C LEU A 218 14.78 -17.39 -9.79
N LYS A 219 15.84 -17.78 -10.49
CA LYS A 219 15.81 -17.88 -11.95
C LYS A 219 14.86 -18.99 -12.39
N ASN A 220 14.18 -18.75 -13.50
CA ASN A 220 13.39 -19.80 -14.11
C ASN A 220 14.30 -20.97 -14.56
N PRO A 221 13.88 -22.22 -14.34
CA PRO A 221 14.58 -23.37 -14.89
C PRO A 221 14.71 -23.26 -16.42
N PRO A 222 15.80 -23.76 -17.01
CA PRO A 222 16.02 -23.66 -18.45
C PRO A 222 15.03 -24.49 -19.28
N ASP A 223 14.40 -25.49 -18.67
CA ASP A 223 13.39 -26.38 -19.25
C ASP A 223 11.95 -25.91 -19.01
N MET A 224 11.75 -24.71 -18.46
CA MET A 224 10.42 -24.16 -18.21
C MET A 224 9.69 -23.88 -19.53
N THR A 225 8.48 -24.39 -19.63
CA THR A 225 7.53 -24.10 -20.73
C THR A 225 6.35 -23.28 -20.21
N PRO A 226 5.51 -22.70 -21.09
CA PRO A 226 4.29 -22.01 -20.66
C PRO A 226 3.33 -22.88 -19.84
N GLU A 227 3.39 -24.21 -20.01
CA GLU A 227 2.55 -25.18 -19.30
C GLU A 227 3.19 -25.62 -17.96
N THR A 228 4.38 -25.13 -17.62
CA THR A 228 5.05 -25.47 -16.36
C THR A 228 4.19 -25.06 -15.18
N ASP A 229 3.87 -26.01 -14.31
CA ASP A 229 3.17 -25.73 -13.06
C ASP A 229 4.13 -25.07 -12.07
N LEU A 230 4.04 -23.75 -12.00
CA LEU A 230 4.92 -22.92 -11.16
C LEU A 230 4.82 -23.26 -9.68
N THR A 231 3.68 -23.79 -9.23
CA THR A 231 3.49 -24.16 -7.81
C THR A 231 4.35 -25.36 -7.40
N LYS A 232 4.84 -26.15 -8.36
CA LYS A 232 5.74 -27.27 -8.10
C LYS A 232 7.20 -26.86 -8.00
N LEU A 233 7.55 -25.65 -8.43
CA LEU A 233 8.92 -25.16 -8.34
C LEU A 233 9.27 -24.83 -6.89
N LYS A 234 10.40 -25.38 -6.43
CA LYS A 234 10.87 -25.15 -5.06
C LYS A 234 11.03 -23.65 -4.75
N SER A 235 11.60 -22.89 -5.66
CA SER A 235 11.80 -21.44 -5.51
C SER A 235 10.52 -20.68 -5.22
N ARG A 236 9.39 -21.06 -5.86
CA ARG A 236 8.08 -20.41 -5.65
C ARG A 236 7.53 -20.71 -4.26
N ARG A 237 7.62 -21.97 -3.86
CA ARG A 237 7.19 -22.40 -2.51
C ARG A 237 8.04 -21.76 -1.42
N ASP A 238 9.36 -21.74 -1.60
CA ASP A 238 10.28 -21.18 -0.62
C ASP A 238 10.10 -19.66 -0.51
N LEU A 239 9.86 -18.95 -1.62
CA LEU A 239 9.59 -17.51 -1.56
C LEU A 239 8.21 -17.20 -0.97
N ALA A 240 7.19 -18.03 -1.25
CA ALA A 240 5.90 -17.95 -0.59
C ALA A 240 6.02 -18.19 0.92
N TYR A 241 6.89 -19.11 1.34
CA TYR A 241 7.21 -19.32 2.76
C TYR A 241 7.89 -18.09 3.38
N ALA A 242 8.83 -17.48 2.66
CA ALA A 242 9.60 -16.34 3.18
C ALA A 242 8.76 -15.06 3.36
N ILE A 243 7.74 -14.83 2.53
CA ILE A 243 6.87 -13.63 2.61
C ILE A 243 5.81 -13.75 3.70
N GLN A 244 5.46 -14.96 4.14
CA GLN A 244 4.42 -15.19 5.14
C GLN A 244 4.96 -15.04 6.58
#